data_24026ff187782ea7b2c61fddde014982
#
_entry.id   24026ff187782ea7b2c61fddde014982
#
_cell.length_a   1.000
_cell.length_b   1.000
_cell.length_c   1.000
_cell.angle_alpha   90.00
_cell.angle_beta   90.00
_cell.angle_gamma   90.00
#
_symmetry.space_group_name_H-M   'P 1'
#
loop_
_entity.id
_entity.type
_entity.pdbx_description
1 polymer ?
#
loop_
_entity_poly.entity_id
_entity_poly.type
_entity_poly.pdbx_seq_one_letter_code
_entity_poly.pdbx_strand_id
1 'polypeptide(L)'
;MRIGNGYDVHRLVENRKLILGGVEIPYEKGLLGHSDADVLLHAVMDALLGAAALGDIGKHFPDNDPAYEGADSMKLLEEVGKLLQEKAYFIENIDATVIAQRPKLAPYIPEMKKNIARVLGIQEGQVNVKATTEEGLGFTGEGLGISASAVCLLSEIQNYVGADVL
;
A
#
# COMPACT_ATOMS: atom_id res chain seq x y z
N MET A 1 10.79 -18.11 -2.56
CA MET A 1 10.55 -16.77 -1.97
C MET A 1 10.77 -15.70 -3.02
N ARG A 2 9.98 -14.60 -2.99
CA ARG A 2 10.00 -13.52 -3.99
C ARG A 2 9.88 -12.18 -3.27
N ILE A 3 10.69 -11.21 -3.68
CA ILE A 3 10.67 -9.85 -3.15
C ILE A 3 9.96 -8.94 -4.15
N GLY A 4 9.12 -8.04 -3.65
CA GLY A 4 8.51 -6.97 -4.43
C GLY A 4 8.78 -5.61 -3.80
N ASN A 5 8.87 -4.61 -4.66
CA ASN A 5 9.01 -3.21 -4.27
C ASN A 5 7.91 -2.40 -4.93
N GLY A 6 7.29 -1.49 -4.18
CA GLY A 6 6.30 -0.55 -4.68
C GLY A 6 6.64 0.86 -4.27
N TYR A 7 6.32 1.81 -5.12
CA TYR A 7 6.44 3.23 -4.87
C TYR A 7 5.26 3.96 -5.50
N ASP A 8 4.69 4.90 -4.76
CA ASP A 8 3.64 5.76 -5.28
C ASP A 8 3.75 7.18 -4.72
N VAL A 9 3.18 8.14 -5.41
CA VAL A 9 3.16 9.56 -5.04
C VAL A 9 1.87 10.21 -5.50
N HIS A 10 1.27 11.02 -4.63
CA HIS A 10 0.12 11.84 -4.95
C HIS A 10 0.31 13.27 -4.48
N ARG A 11 -0.26 14.20 -5.24
CA ARG A 11 -0.26 15.63 -4.91
C ARG A 11 -1.25 15.91 -3.78
N LEU A 12 -0.85 16.78 -2.84
CA LEU A 12 -1.76 17.34 -1.84
C LEU A 12 -2.54 18.52 -2.45
N VAL A 13 -3.86 18.48 -2.31
CA VAL A 13 -4.78 19.51 -2.81
C VAL A 13 -5.85 19.82 -1.76
N GLU A 14 -6.46 21.00 -1.86
CA GLU A 14 -7.61 21.37 -1.04
C GLU A 14 -8.87 20.59 -1.45
N ASN A 15 -9.85 20.55 -0.55
CA ASN A 15 -11.18 19.95 -0.78
C ASN A 15 -11.15 18.43 -1.10
N ARG A 16 -10.13 17.73 -0.62
CA ARG A 16 -10.05 16.27 -0.65
C ARG A 16 -9.78 15.74 0.75
N LYS A 17 -10.35 14.58 1.05
CA LYS A 17 -10.00 13.83 2.26
C LYS A 17 -8.59 13.27 2.15
N LEU A 18 -7.87 13.25 3.26
CA LEU A 18 -6.60 12.55 3.37
C LEU A 18 -6.84 11.14 3.89
N ILE A 19 -6.64 10.15 3.03
CA ILE A 19 -6.80 8.73 3.37
C ILE A 19 -5.47 8.02 3.18
N LEU A 20 -4.97 7.41 4.24
CA LEU A 20 -3.70 6.66 4.25
C LEU A 20 -3.89 5.36 5.02
N GLY A 21 -3.55 4.23 4.39
CA GLY A 21 -3.75 2.92 5.00
C GLY A 21 -5.20 2.65 5.40
N GLY A 22 -6.16 3.15 4.62
CA GLY A 22 -7.57 3.05 4.90
C GLY A 22 -8.07 3.92 6.06
N VAL A 23 -7.23 4.83 6.57
CA VAL A 23 -7.58 5.75 7.67
C VAL A 23 -7.79 7.15 7.13
N GLU A 24 -8.98 7.72 7.42
CA GLU A 24 -9.24 9.13 7.16
C GLU A 24 -8.56 9.98 8.23
N ILE A 25 -7.58 10.78 7.82
CA ILE A 25 -6.78 11.60 8.73
C ILE A 25 -7.24 13.05 8.64
N PRO A 26 -7.60 13.68 9.77
CA PRO A 26 -7.95 15.10 9.80
C PRO A 26 -6.77 15.96 9.32
N TYR A 27 -6.98 16.64 8.20
CA TYR A 27 -5.99 17.55 7.62
C TYR A 27 -6.68 18.51 6.65
N GLU A 28 -6.09 19.68 6.43
CA GLU A 28 -6.65 20.72 5.55
C GLU A 28 -6.61 20.36 4.07
N LYS A 29 -5.75 19.39 3.69
CA LYS A 29 -5.58 18.89 2.33
C LYS A 29 -5.74 17.37 2.29
N GLY A 30 -6.05 16.86 1.12
CA GLY A 30 -6.05 15.43 0.82
C GLY A 30 -5.29 15.14 -0.47
N LEU A 31 -5.13 13.86 -0.78
CA LEU A 31 -4.38 13.42 -1.96
C LEU A 31 -5.27 13.40 -3.20
N LEU A 32 -4.73 13.88 -4.31
CA LEU A 32 -5.39 13.91 -5.61
C LEU A 32 -5.09 12.62 -6.39
N GLY A 33 -6.13 11.97 -6.87
CA GLY A 33 -6.03 10.78 -7.72
C GLY A 33 -7.39 10.36 -8.24
N HIS A 34 -7.41 9.36 -9.14
CA HIS A 34 -8.63 8.82 -9.72
C HIS A 34 -9.46 8.03 -8.69
N SER A 35 -8.79 7.25 -7.82
CA SER A 35 -9.37 6.57 -6.65
C SER A 35 -9.42 7.51 -5.44
N ASP A 36 -9.46 6.96 -4.23
CA ASP A 36 -9.28 7.71 -2.98
C ASP A 36 -7.84 8.22 -2.78
N ALA A 37 -6.93 7.89 -3.70
CA ALA A 37 -5.52 8.27 -3.70
C ALA A 37 -4.75 7.86 -2.43
N ASP A 38 -5.10 6.71 -1.85
CA ASP A 38 -4.36 6.13 -0.73
C ASP A 38 -2.96 5.66 -1.18
N VAL A 39 -2.01 6.58 -1.10
CA VAL A 39 -0.65 6.35 -1.61
C VAL A 39 0.06 5.19 -0.90
N LEU A 40 -0.26 4.93 0.37
CA LEU A 40 0.31 3.82 1.12
C LEU A 40 -0.20 2.47 0.57
N LEU A 41 -1.50 2.33 0.40
CA LEU A 41 -2.08 1.09 -0.14
C LEU A 41 -1.66 0.85 -1.59
N HIS A 42 -1.51 1.92 -2.40
CA HIS A 42 -1.01 1.81 -3.77
C HIS A 42 0.42 1.26 -3.81
N ALA A 43 1.31 1.76 -2.96
CA ALA A 43 2.68 1.25 -2.87
C ALA A 43 2.70 -0.22 -2.40
N VAL A 44 1.86 -0.59 -1.43
CA VAL A 44 1.73 -1.97 -0.95
C VAL A 44 1.24 -2.90 -2.07
N MET A 45 0.19 -2.50 -2.81
CA MET A 45 -0.34 -3.29 -3.92
C MET A 45 0.71 -3.50 -5.01
N ASP A 46 1.45 -2.46 -5.38
CA ASP A 46 2.51 -2.57 -6.37
C ASP A 46 3.65 -3.48 -5.92
N ALA A 47 4.02 -3.44 -4.64
CA ALA A 47 4.99 -4.37 -4.09
C ALA A 47 4.52 -5.83 -4.22
N LEU A 48 3.27 -6.11 -3.85
CA LEU A 48 2.67 -7.44 -3.90
C LEU A 48 2.57 -7.96 -5.34
N LEU A 49 2.04 -7.15 -6.25
CA LEU A 49 1.94 -7.49 -7.67
C LEU A 49 3.32 -7.70 -8.30
N GLY A 50 4.27 -6.83 -8.00
CA GLY A 50 5.64 -6.95 -8.48
C GLY A 50 6.33 -8.22 -8.03
N ALA A 51 6.20 -8.59 -6.75
CA ALA A 51 6.74 -9.85 -6.21
C ALA A 51 6.18 -11.08 -6.93
N ALA A 52 4.90 -11.05 -7.30
CA ALA A 52 4.23 -12.13 -8.02
C ALA A 52 4.45 -12.07 -9.54
N ALA A 53 5.20 -11.07 -10.06
CA ALA A 53 5.39 -10.82 -11.49
C ALA A 53 4.08 -10.61 -12.26
N LEU A 54 3.11 -9.92 -11.63
CA LEU A 54 1.78 -9.66 -12.19
C LEU A 54 1.62 -8.22 -12.73
N GLY A 55 2.71 -7.47 -12.88
CA GLY A 55 2.70 -6.09 -13.34
C GLY A 55 2.51 -5.10 -12.19
N ASP A 56 1.63 -4.14 -12.37
CA ASP A 56 1.36 -3.04 -11.45
C ASP A 56 -0.15 -2.77 -11.30
N ILE A 57 -0.50 -1.84 -10.40
CA ILE A 57 -1.91 -1.48 -10.17
C ILE A 57 -2.56 -0.86 -11.41
N GLY A 58 -1.82 -0.14 -12.23
CA GLY A 58 -2.36 0.47 -13.46
C GLY A 58 -2.82 -0.57 -14.48
N LYS A 59 -2.20 -1.75 -14.50
CA LYS A 59 -2.60 -2.87 -15.34
C LYS A 59 -3.92 -3.51 -14.87
N HIS A 60 -4.11 -3.62 -13.55
CA HIS A 60 -5.28 -4.28 -12.95
C HIS A 60 -6.45 -3.32 -12.72
N PHE A 61 -6.16 -2.07 -12.40
CA PHE A 61 -7.13 -1.03 -12.06
C PHE A 61 -6.82 0.26 -12.84
N PRO A 62 -7.06 0.29 -14.17
CA PRO A 62 -6.71 1.44 -15.00
C PRO A 62 -7.39 2.73 -14.51
N ASP A 63 -6.64 3.81 -14.42
CA ASP A 63 -7.13 5.13 -13.98
C ASP A 63 -8.04 5.83 -15.00
N ASN A 64 -8.11 5.32 -16.21
CA ASN A 64 -9.04 5.76 -17.25
C ASN A 64 -10.34 4.94 -17.29
N ASP A 65 -10.49 3.93 -16.42
CA ASP A 65 -11.72 3.14 -16.32
C ASP A 65 -12.68 3.80 -15.32
N PRO A 66 -13.88 4.24 -15.77
CA PRO A 66 -14.86 4.85 -14.88
C PRO A 66 -15.29 3.95 -13.70
N ALA A 67 -15.14 2.63 -13.81
CA ALA A 67 -15.46 1.70 -12.75
C ALA A 67 -14.62 1.90 -11.48
N TYR A 68 -13.43 2.50 -11.60
CA TYR A 68 -12.52 2.77 -10.47
C TYR A 68 -12.49 4.22 -10.04
N GLU A 69 -13.32 5.10 -10.63
CA GLU A 69 -13.43 6.48 -10.19
C GLU A 69 -13.94 6.55 -8.74
N GLY A 70 -13.17 7.21 -7.87
CA GLY A 70 -13.47 7.28 -6.45
C GLY A 70 -13.35 5.96 -5.69
N ALA A 71 -12.72 4.94 -6.29
CA ALA A 71 -12.61 3.61 -5.70
C ALA A 71 -11.93 3.64 -4.33
N ASP A 72 -12.45 2.82 -3.42
CA ASP A 72 -11.86 2.55 -2.12
C ASP A 72 -10.66 1.62 -2.29
N SER A 73 -9.45 2.13 -2.03
CA SER A 73 -8.21 1.36 -2.18
C SER A 73 -8.12 0.15 -1.25
N MET A 74 -8.90 0.12 -0.15
CA MET A 74 -9.02 -1.09 0.68
C MET A 74 -9.66 -2.25 -0.08
N LYS A 75 -10.66 -1.97 -0.93
CA LYS A 75 -11.27 -2.98 -1.80
C LYS A 75 -10.32 -3.44 -2.91
N LEU A 76 -9.56 -2.51 -3.48
CA LEU A 76 -8.54 -2.86 -4.47
C LEU A 76 -7.46 -3.75 -3.86
N LEU A 77 -7.03 -3.45 -2.64
CA LEU A 77 -6.07 -4.29 -1.90
C LEU A 77 -6.64 -5.69 -1.62
N GLU A 78 -7.92 -5.79 -1.28
CA GLU A 78 -8.60 -7.08 -1.11
C GLU A 78 -8.54 -7.93 -2.39
N GLU A 79 -8.79 -7.30 -3.54
CA GLU A 79 -8.71 -7.98 -4.83
C GLU A 79 -7.29 -8.44 -5.17
N VAL A 80 -6.28 -7.64 -4.88
CA VAL A 80 -4.88 -8.04 -5.01
C VAL A 80 -4.58 -9.25 -4.11
N GLY A 81 -5.05 -9.23 -2.86
CA GLY A 81 -4.91 -10.37 -1.94
C GLY A 81 -5.54 -11.66 -2.49
N LYS A 82 -6.75 -11.58 -3.04
CA LYS A 82 -7.42 -12.72 -3.69
C LYS A 82 -6.62 -13.26 -4.88
N LEU A 83 -6.11 -12.35 -5.72
CA LEU A 83 -5.28 -12.72 -6.87
C LEU A 83 -4.01 -13.47 -6.47
N LEU A 84 -3.35 -13.04 -5.39
CA LEU A 84 -2.19 -13.75 -4.84
C LEU A 84 -2.55 -15.16 -4.36
N GLN A 85 -3.68 -15.31 -3.66
CA GLN A 85 -4.18 -16.62 -3.20
C GLN A 85 -4.48 -17.54 -4.38
N GLU A 86 -5.14 -17.05 -5.42
CA GLU A 86 -5.43 -17.81 -6.65
C GLU A 86 -4.15 -18.29 -7.36
N LYS A 87 -3.08 -17.52 -7.25
CA LYS A 87 -1.76 -17.86 -7.79
C LYS A 87 -0.89 -18.65 -6.84
N ALA A 88 -1.45 -19.08 -5.69
CA ALA A 88 -0.75 -19.85 -4.65
C ALA A 88 0.46 -19.15 -4.03
N TYR A 89 0.38 -17.83 -3.89
CA TYR A 89 1.35 -17.03 -3.14
C TYR A 89 0.86 -16.76 -1.71
N PHE A 90 1.79 -16.79 -0.77
CA PHE A 90 1.60 -16.35 0.62
C PHE A 90 2.42 -15.11 0.90
N ILE A 91 1.83 -14.18 1.66
CA ILE A 91 2.52 -12.99 2.14
C ILE A 91 3.25 -13.35 3.43
N GLU A 92 4.59 -13.29 3.41
CA GLU A 92 5.41 -13.49 4.60
C GLU A 92 5.46 -12.23 5.45
N ASN A 93 5.78 -11.08 4.83
CA ASN A 93 5.72 -9.78 5.49
C ASN A 93 5.63 -8.62 4.50
N ILE A 94 5.22 -7.48 5.03
CA ILE A 94 5.18 -6.19 4.34
C ILE A 94 5.86 -5.16 5.23
N ASP A 95 6.75 -4.36 4.65
CA ASP A 95 7.34 -3.19 5.30
C ASP A 95 7.13 -1.96 4.41
N ALA A 96 6.49 -0.93 4.93
CA ALA A 96 6.16 0.27 4.19
C ALA A 96 6.58 1.53 4.93
N THR A 97 6.93 2.56 4.17
CA THR A 97 7.30 3.88 4.67
C THR A 97 6.47 4.93 3.96
N VAL A 98 5.79 5.78 4.75
CA VAL A 98 5.12 6.99 4.24
C VAL A 98 6.02 8.19 4.46
N ILE A 99 6.21 8.97 3.41
CA ILE A 99 7.03 10.17 3.42
C ILE A 99 6.10 11.39 3.33
N ALA A 100 5.95 12.10 4.44
CA ALA A 100 5.07 13.26 4.54
C ALA A 100 5.65 14.28 5.53
N GLN A 101 5.69 15.54 5.13
CA GLN A 101 6.09 16.61 6.04
C GLN A 101 5.04 16.85 7.13
N ARG A 102 3.77 16.85 6.72
CA ARG A 102 2.58 16.97 7.57
C ARG A 102 1.42 16.18 6.97
N PRO A 103 0.41 15.78 7.77
CA PRO A 103 0.32 15.84 9.23
C PRO A 103 1.21 14.80 9.92
N LYS A 104 1.29 14.84 11.26
CA LYS A 104 1.95 13.80 12.05
C LYS A 104 1.16 12.49 11.95
N LEU A 105 1.79 11.44 11.44
CA LEU A 105 1.13 10.17 11.11
C LEU A 105 1.21 9.11 12.23
N ALA A 106 2.13 9.27 13.17
CA ALA A 106 2.37 8.29 14.23
C ALA A 106 1.11 7.80 14.97
N PRO A 107 0.13 8.67 15.32
CA PRO A 107 -1.09 8.22 16.00
C PRO A 107 -1.97 7.28 15.18
N TYR A 108 -1.84 7.28 13.86
CA TYR A 108 -2.70 6.54 12.93
C TYR A 108 -2.06 5.24 12.43
N ILE A 109 -0.77 5.05 12.63
CA ILE A 109 -0.03 3.87 12.17
C ILE A 109 -0.61 2.55 12.68
N PRO A 110 -0.98 2.39 13.95
CA PRO A 110 -1.57 1.15 14.44
C PRO A 110 -2.83 0.74 13.67
N GLU A 111 -3.71 1.68 13.34
CA GLU A 111 -4.92 1.42 12.56
C GLU A 111 -4.61 1.08 11.09
N MET A 112 -3.63 1.73 10.49
CA MET A 112 -3.16 1.42 9.13
C MET A 112 -2.68 -0.04 9.03
N LYS A 113 -1.85 -0.47 9.98
CA LYS A 113 -1.36 -1.86 10.06
C LYS A 113 -2.49 -2.85 10.19
N LYS A 114 -3.42 -2.58 11.10
CA LYS A 114 -4.60 -3.42 11.35
C LYS A 114 -5.47 -3.55 10.10
N ASN A 115 -5.71 -2.46 9.39
CA ASN A 115 -6.47 -2.45 8.16
C ASN A 115 -5.84 -3.33 7.07
N ILE A 116 -4.54 -3.14 6.83
CA ILE A 116 -3.80 -3.91 5.83
C ILE A 116 -3.82 -5.40 6.17
N ALA A 117 -3.50 -5.75 7.42
CA ALA A 117 -3.48 -7.14 7.87
C ALA A 117 -4.85 -7.81 7.73
N ARG A 118 -5.91 -7.12 8.16
CA ARG A 118 -7.29 -7.62 8.08
C ARG A 118 -7.72 -7.90 6.64
N VAL A 119 -7.47 -6.97 5.74
CA VAL A 119 -7.89 -7.09 4.33
C VAL A 119 -7.13 -8.20 3.61
N LEU A 120 -5.85 -8.36 3.91
CA LEU A 120 -5.01 -9.39 3.30
C LEU A 120 -5.12 -10.75 4.00
N GLY A 121 -5.83 -10.85 5.12
CA GLY A 121 -6.00 -12.10 5.87
C GLY A 121 -4.70 -12.60 6.51
N ILE A 122 -3.82 -11.67 6.93
CA ILE A 122 -2.54 -11.97 7.58
C ILE A 122 -2.50 -11.39 9.00
N GLN A 123 -1.50 -11.74 9.77
CA GLN A 123 -1.33 -11.24 11.14
C GLN A 123 -0.76 -9.82 11.14
N GLU A 124 -1.14 -9.00 12.12
CA GLU A 124 -0.61 -7.64 12.27
C GLU A 124 0.93 -7.60 12.39
N GLY A 125 1.53 -8.63 12.98
CA GLY A 125 2.99 -8.77 13.09
C GLY A 125 3.71 -8.98 11.75
N GLN A 126 2.97 -9.30 10.68
CA GLN A 126 3.53 -9.42 9.31
C GLN A 126 3.52 -8.08 8.55
N VAL A 127 2.93 -7.03 9.14
CA VAL A 127 2.83 -5.71 8.53
C VAL A 127 3.55 -4.69 9.40
N ASN A 128 4.48 -3.95 8.80
CA ASN A 128 5.09 -2.78 9.44
C ASN A 128 4.82 -1.53 8.60
N VAL A 129 4.49 -0.43 9.27
CA VAL A 129 4.33 0.89 8.66
C VAL A 129 5.15 1.89 9.45
N LYS A 130 5.96 2.66 8.75
CA LYS A 130 6.77 3.76 9.29
C LYS A 130 6.38 5.07 8.60
N ALA A 131 6.59 6.17 9.27
CA ALA A 131 6.46 7.49 8.69
C ALA A 131 7.76 8.28 8.91
N THR A 132 8.14 9.07 7.93
CA THR A 132 9.28 9.98 8.00
C THR A 132 8.99 11.29 7.27
N THR A 133 9.75 12.32 7.59
CA THR A 133 9.82 13.53 6.79
C THR A 133 11.09 13.51 5.94
N GLU A 134 11.21 14.41 4.99
CA GLU A 134 12.46 14.70 4.28
C GLU A 134 13.09 16.02 4.76
N GLU A 135 12.85 16.38 6.02
CA GLU A 135 13.46 17.53 6.69
C GLU A 135 13.26 18.86 5.93
N GLY A 136 12.06 19.05 5.36
CA GLY A 136 11.74 20.24 4.58
C GLY A 136 12.29 20.24 3.15
N LEU A 137 12.93 19.15 2.71
CA LEU A 137 13.54 19.03 1.38
C LEU A 137 12.58 18.44 0.37
N GLY A 138 12.65 18.93 -0.87
CA GLY A 138 11.92 18.42 -2.01
C GLY A 138 10.40 18.62 -1.89
N PHE A 139 9.65 17.95 -2.78
CA PHE A 139 8.21 18.16 -2.86
C PHE A 139 7.45 17.68 -1.62
N THR A 140 7.91 16.62 -0.97
CA THR A 140 7.30 16.16 0.28
C THR A 140 7.62 17.14 1.41
N GLY A 141 8.86 17.62 1.50
CA GLY A 141 9.30 18.60 2.49
C GLY A 141 8.61 19.95 2.37
N GLU A 142 8.23 20.35 1.15
CA GLU A 142 7.45 21.55 0.86
C GLU A 142 5.94 21.36 1.07
N GLY A 143 5.49 20.15 1.35
CA GLY A 143 4.07 19.87 1.54
C GLY A 143 3.25 19.84 0.26
N LEU A 144 3.88 19.60 -0.89
CA LEU A 144 3.23 19.54 -2.18
C LEU A 144 2.62 18.17 -2.48
N GLY A 145 3.10 17.15 -1.81
CA GLY A 145 2.64 15.77 -2.00
C GLY A 145 3.10 14.86 -0.87
N ILE A 146 2.59 13.65 -0.89
CA ILE A 146 2.99 12.54 -0.03
C ILE A 146 3.42 11.39 -0.94
N SER A 147 4.53 10.74 -0.59
CA SER A 147 4.96 9.51 -1.24
C SER A 147 4.97 8.34 -0.26
N ALA A 148 4.94 7.14 -0.79
CA ALA A 148 5.09 5.92 -0.02
C ALA A 148 5.95 4.91 -0.78
N SER A 149 6.70 4.13 -0.03
CA SER A 149 7.48 3.00 -0.52
C SER A 149 7.10 1.77 0.27
N ALA A 150 7.04 0.63 -0.38
CA ALA A 150 6.75 -0.65 0.27
C ALA A 150 7.65 -1.74 -0.29
N VAL A 151 8.02 -2.67 0.59
CA VAL A 151 8.70 -3.91 0.23
C VAL A 151 7.89 -5.07 0.81
N CYS A 152 7.77 -6.15 0.07
CA CYS A 152 7.15 -7.36 0.58
C CYS A 152 7.98 -8.60 0.25
N LEU A 153 7.77 -9.64 1.03
CA LEU A 153 8.27 -10.98 0.78
C LEU A 153 7.09 -11.92 0.59
N LEU A 154 7.09 -12.64 -0.53
CA LEU A 154 6.13 -13.71 -0.82
C LEU A 154 6.83 -15.06 -0.80
N SER A 155 6.08 -16.11 -0.46
CA SER A 155 6.47 -17.51 -0.65
C SER A 155 5.46 -18.24 -1.54
N GLU A 156 5.88 -19.36 -2.09
CA GLU A 156 5.04 -20.24 -2.92
C GLU A 156 4.80 -21.55 -2.18
N ILE A 157 3.62 -22.17 -2.35
CA ILE A 157 3.26 -23.45 -1.72
C ILE A 157 4.31 -24.54 -2.00
N GLN A 158 4.90 -24.56 -3.18
CA GLN A 158 5.89 -25.57 -3.58
C GLN A 158 7.12 -25.63 -2.71
N ASN A 159 7.43 -24.54 -1.98
CA ASN A 159 8.58 -24.50 -1.07
C ASN A 159 8.31 -25.19 0.28
N TYR A 160 7.05 -25.46 0.62
CA TYR A 160 6.67 -26.09 1.88
C TYR A 160 6.45 -27.61 1.77
N VAL A 161 6.15 -28.11 0.57
CA VAL A 161 5.88 -29.56 0.36
C VAL A 161 7.17 -30.38 0.23
N GLY A 162 8.31 -29.77 0.05
CA GLY A 162 9.61 -30.46 -0.13
C GLY A 162 10.45 -30.66 1.14
N ALA A 163 10.04 -30.09 2.28
CA ALA A 163 10.83 -30.13 3.51
C ALA A 163 10.52 -31.31 4.46
N ASP A 164 9.39 -32.00 4.24
CA ASP A 164 8.93 -33.05 5.15
C ASP A 164 9.07 -34.48 4.57
N VAL A 165 9.86 -34.68 3.53
CA VAL A 165 10.08 -36.02 2.92
C VAL A 165 11.57 -36.33 2.80
N LEU A 166 12.29 -36.27 3.91
CA LEU A 166 13.57 -36.97 4.08
C LEU A 166 13.72 -37.47 5.51
#